data_0cdbd597f35b3b84bc9678a45454ee3a
#
_entry.id   0cdbd597f35b3b84bc9678a45454ee3a
#
_cell.length_a   1.000
_cell.length_b   1.000
_cell.length_c   1.000
_cell.angle_alpha   90.00
_cell.angle_beta   90.00
_cell.angle_gamma   90.00
#
_symmetry.space_group_name_H-M   'P 1'
#
loop_
_entity.id
_entity.type
_entity.pdbx_description
1 polymer ?
#
loop_
_entity_poly.entity_id
_entity_poly.type
_entity_poly.pdbx_seq_one_letter_code
_entity_poly.pdbx_strand_id
1 'polypeptide(L)'
;MAVQVIIKRKFKVDNPKGLIPLLTELRNNAKVQPGYISGQTLKNIDNPEEYLVVSTWETADDWKKWLQGKERRDIQGRVDSLIGERTFYDVFEPVSR
;
A
#
# COMPACT_ATOMS: atom_id res chain seq x y z
N MET A 1 5.76 2.11 19.48
CA MET A 1 5.97 3.36 18.72
C MET A 1 5.41 3.20 17.32
N ALA A 2 4.65 4.17 16.87
CA ALA A 2 4.03 4.09 15.55
C ALA A 2 5.06 4.13 14.43
N VAL A 3 4.79 3.41 13.35
CA VAL A 3 5.65 3.37 12.16
C VAL A 3 4.87 3.86 10.96
N GLN A 4 5.58 4.36 9.96
CA GLN A 4 4.99 4.73 8.69
C GLN A 4 5.47 3.79 7.61
N VAL A 5 4.52 3.32 6.79
CA VAL A 5 4.81 2.44 5.67
C VAL A 5 4.59 3.21 4.38
N ILE A 6 5.61 3.22 3.55
CA ILE A 6 5.58 3.88 2.24
C ILE A 6 5.51 2.80 1.19
N ILE A 7 4.49 2.87 0.35
CA ILE A 7 4.28 1.90 -0.73
C ILE A 7 4.34 2.65 -2.05
N LYS A 8 5.26 2.26 -2.92
CA LYS A 8 5.39 2.83 -4.27
C LYS A 8 4.81 1.90 -5.30
N ARG A 9 3.93 2.44 -6.16
CA ARG A 9 3.34 1.70 -7.27
C ARG A 9 3.42 2.53 -8.55
N LYS A 10 3.72 1.87 -9.65
CA LYS A 10 3.67 2.48 -10.98
C LYS A 10 2.60 1.77 -11.80
N PHE A 11 1.70 2.54 -12.39
CA PHE A 11 0.62 2.00 -13.19
C PHE A 11 0.87 2.34 -14.65
N LYS A 12 1.44 1.40 -15.38
CA LYS A 12 1.67 1.54 -16.82
C LYS A 12 0.52 0.92 -17.62
N VAL A 13 -0.71 1.28 -17.24
CA VAL A 13 -1.89 0.78 -17.93
C VAL A 13 -2.66 1.94 -18.52
N ASP A 14 -3.10 1.77 -19.77
CA ASP A 14 -3.89 2.80 -20.47
C ASP A 14 -5.28 2.94 -19.85
N ASN A 15 -5.78 1.87 -19.24
CA ASN A 15 -7.11 1.87 -18.64
C ASN A 15 -7.05 1.27 -17.23
N PRO A 16 -7.05 2.10 -16.19
CA PRO A 16 -6.95 1.60 -14.81
C PRO A 16 -8.26 1.07 -14.21
N LYS A 17 -9.33 0.92 -15.02
CA LYS A 17 -10.63 0.52 -14.47
C LYS A 17 -10.61 -0.79 -13.70
N GLY A 18 -9.83 -1.78 -14.16
CA GLY A 18 -9.73 -3.06 -13.45
C GLY A 18 -8.85 -2.98 -12.22
N LEU A 19 -8.00 -1.97 -12.13
CA LEU A 19 -7.03 -1.80 -11.06
C LEU A 19 -7.62 -1.06 -9.85
N ILE A 20 -8.41 -0.02 -10.08
CA ILE A 20 -8.97 0.81 -9.02
C ILE A 20 -9.78 0.01 -8.00
N PRO A 21 -10.68 -0.91 -8.41
CA PRO A 21 -11.41 -1.72 -7.44
C PRO A 21 -10.51 -2.58 -6.57
N LEU A 22 -9.41 -3.10 -7.11
CA LEU A 22 -8.46 -3.91 -6.33
C LEU A 22 -7.72 -3.07 -5.30
N LEU A 23 -7.32 -1.85 -5.66
CA LEU A 23 -6.66 -0.95 -4.73
C LEU A 23 -7.61 -0.50 -3.62
N THR A 24 -8.87 -0.27 -3.95
CA THR A 24 -9.91 0.05 -2.98
C THR A 24 -10.12 -1.11 -2.01
N GLU A 25 -10.15 -2.33 -2.53
CA GLU A 25 -10.30 -3.54 -1.71
C GLU A 25 -9.13 -3.70 -0.73
N LEU A 26 -7.88 -3.50 -1.21
CA LEU A 26 -6.70 -3.53 -0.36
C LEU A 26 -6.81 -2.50 0.78
N ARG A 27 -7.20 -1.29 0.44
CA ARG A 27 -7.33 -0.20 1.41
C ARG A 27 -8.39 -0.52 2.45
N ASN A 28 -9.55 -0.99 2.02
CA ASN A 28 -10.65 -1.30 2.94
C ASN A 28 -10.29 -2.44 3.89
N ASN A 29 -9.58 -3.46 3.39
CA ASN A 29 -9.13 -4.55 4.23
C ASN A 29 -8.05 -4.12 5.21
N ALA A 30 -7.16 -3.22 4.80
CA ALA A 30 -6.13 -2.69 5.68
C ALA A 30 -6.72 -1.89 6.85
N LYS A 31 -7.77 -1.12 6.58
CA LYS A 31 -8.39 -0.24 7.59
C LYS A 31 -8.94 -1.00 8.80
N VAL A 32 -9.32 -2.24 8.63
CA VAL A 32 -9.91 -3.04 9.71
C VAL A 32 -8.87 -3.91 10.44
N GLN A 33 -7.62 -3.84 10.03
CA GLN A 33 -6.58 -4.65 10.66
C GLN A 33 -6.13 -4.05 12.00
N PRO A 34 -5.78 -4.91 12.96
CA PRO A 34 -5.22 -4.44 14.23
C PRO A 34 -3.98 -3.57 13.98
N GLY A 35 -3.91 -2.45 14.66
CA GLY A 35 -2.78 -1.55 14.58
C GLY A 35 -2.81 -0.52 13.45
N TYR A 36 -3.76 -0.62 12.52
CA TYR A 36 -3.91 0.39 11.48
C TYR A 36 -4.38 1.72 12.09
N ILE A 37 -3.69 2.81 11.80
CA ILE A 37 -4.03 4.14 12.30
C ILE A 37 -4.62 5.01 11.20
N SER A 38 -3.88 5.20 10.11
CA SER A 38 -4.31 6.06 9.01
C SER A 38 -3.58 5.71 7.72
N GLY A 39 -4.12 6.19 6.61
CA GLY A 39 -3.47 6.01 5.31
C GLY A 39 -3.93 7.06 4.33
N GLN A 40 -3.07 7.33 3.36
CA GLN A 40 -3.31 8.30 2.32
C GLN A 40 -2.65 7.85 1.03
N THR A 41 -3.37 7.99 -0.08
CA THR A 41 -2.82 7.70 -1.41
C THR A 41 -2.52 9.02 -2.11
N LEU A 42 -1.29 9.14 -2.60
CA LEU A 42 -0.80 10.34 -3.28
C LEU A 42 -0.40 9.99 -4.71
N LYS A 43 -0.63 10.92 -5.60
CA LYS A 43 -0.25 10.79 -7.01
C LYS A 43 0.89 11.76 -7.29
N ASN A 44 1.91 11.29 -7.99
CA ASN A 44 3.04 12.13 -8.38
C ASN A 44 2.57 13.14 -9.45
N ILE A 45 2.72 14.44 -9.17
CA ILE A 45 2.25 15.47 -10.08
C ILE A 45 3.09 15.57 -11.35
N ASP A 46 4.37 15.17 -11.28
CA ASP A 46 5.28 15.21 -12.44
C ASP A 46 5.25 13.91 -13.24
N ASN A 47 4.86 12.81 -12.60
CA ASN A 47 4.75 11.50 -13.23
C ASN A 47 3.43 10.84 -12.83
N PRO A 48 2.36 11.06 -13.61
CA PRO A 48 1.03 10.58 -13.25
C PRO A 48 0.88 9.06 -13.14
N GLU A 49 1.85 8.29 -13.60
CA GLU A 49 1.85 6.84 -13.48
C GLU A 49 2.29 6.37 -12.10
N GLU A 50 2.93 7.25 -11.32
CA GLU A 50 3.49 6.89 -10.03
C GLU A 50 2.55 7.29 -8.89
N TYR A 51 2.25 6.32 -8.04
CA TYR A 51 1.42 6.52 -6.84
C TYR A 51 2.21 6.14 -5.60
N LEU A 52 1.94 6.87 -4.53
CA LEU A 52 2.55 6.64 -3.23
C LEU A 52 1.45 6.44 -2.22
N VAL A 53 1.52 5.36 -1.44
CA VAL A 53 0.62 5.17 -0.30
C VAL A 53 1.44 5.37 0.95
N VAL A 54 0.98 6.25 1.84
CA VAL A 54 1.60 6.48 3.14
C VAL A 54 0.60 6.01 4.18
N SER A 55 0.95 4.99 4.95
CA SER A 55 0.09 4.49 6.02
C SER A 55 0.84 4.49 7.34
N THR A 56 0.08 4.67 8.42
CA THR A 56 0.62 4.69 9.79
C THR A 56 0.05 3.50 10.54
N TRP A 57 0.92 2.77 11.23
CA TRP A 57 0.58 1.58 12.00
C TRP A 57 1.13 1.73 13.41
N GLU A 58 0.44 1.15 14.39
CA GLU A 58 0.88 1.23 15.78
C GLU A 58 2.25 0.61 15.99
N THR A 59 2.53 -0.52 15.33
CA THR A 59 3.83 -1.20 15.42
C THR A 59 4.22 -1.76 14.05
N ALA A 60 5.52 -2.00 13.89
CA ALA A 60 6.03 -2.68 12.70
C ALA A 60 5.50 -4.12 12.61
N ASP A 61 5.27 -4.78 13.76
CA ASP A 61 4.73 -6.14 13.77
C ASP A 61 3.31 -6.19 13.23
N ASP A 62 2.48 -5.21 13.54
CA ASP A 62 1.12 -5.13 13.01
C ASP A 62 1.14 -5.03 11.49
N TRP A 63 2.02 -4.19 10.95
CA TRP A 63 2.20 -4.08 9.50
C TRP A 63 2.67 -5.41 8.90
N LYS A 64 3.65 -6.07 9.54
CA LYS A 64 4.17 -7.35 9.04
C LYS A 64 3.11 -8.43 9.00
N LYS A 65 2.23 -8.47 10.00
CA LYS A 65 1.11 -9.41 10.01
C LYS A 65 0.17 -9.18 8.83
N TRP A 66 -0.16 -7.93 8.55
CA TRP A 66 -0.97 -7.57 7.39
C TRP A 66 -0.26 -7.94 6.09
N LEU A 67 1.03 -7.60 5.98
CA LEU A 67 1.84 -7.88 4.79
C LEU A 67 1.86 -9.37 4.45
N GLN A 68 1.93 -10.23 5.46
CA GLN A 68 1.99 -11.68 5.30
C GLN A 68 0.62 -12.33 5.20
N GLY A 69 -0.46 -11.59 5.40
CA GLY A 69 -1.80 -12.11 5.38
C GLY A 69 -2.20 -12.63 4.01
N LYS A 70 -2.94 -13.75 4.00
CA LYS A 70 -3.36 -14.39 2.75
C LYS A 70 -4.22 -13.48 1.88
N GLU A 71 -5.19 -12.81 2.50
CA GLU A 71 -6.09 -11.92 1.77
C GLU A 71 -5.34 -10.82 1.05
N ARG A 72 -4.41 -10.19 1.74
CA ARG A 72 -3.59 -9.15 1.15
C ARG A 72 -2.75 -9.68 0.00
N ARG A 73 -2.09 -10.84 0.20
CA ARG A 73 -1.24 -11.43 -0.84
C ARG A 73 -2.03 -11.79 -2.09
N ASP A 74 -3.24 -12.30 -1.91
CA ASP A 74 -4.11 -12.66 -3.04
C ASP A 74 -4.50 -11.42 -3.85
N ILE A 75 -4.90 -10.34 -3.17
CA ILE A 75 -5.28 -9.10 -3.84
C ILE A 75 -4.06 -8.44 -4.49
N GLN A 76 -2.94 -8.39 -3.76
CA GLN A 76 -1.70 -7.80 -4.28
C GLN A 76 -1.20 -8.55 -5.51
N GLY A 77 -1.33 -9.87 -5.52
CA GLY A 77 -0.96 -10.67 -6.69
C GLY A 77 -1.77 -10.29 -7.92
N ARG A 78 -3.06 -10.02 -7.75
CA ARG A 78 -3.91 -9.56 -8.85
C ARG A 78 -3.52 -8.16 -9.33
N VAL A 79 -3.17 -7.27 -8.38
CA VAL A 79 -2.67 -5.93 -8.71
C VAL A 79 -1.38 -6.04 -9.53
N ASP A 80 -0.42 -6.82 -9.05
CA ASP A 80 0.87 -6.98 -9.72
C ASP A 80 0.73 -7.55 -11.13
N SER A 81 -0.22 -8.47 -11.31
CA SER A 81 -0.49 -9.04 -12.62
C SER A 81 -1.02 -8.00 -13.62
N LEU A 82 -1.81 -7.04 -13.13
CA LEU A 82 -2.38 -6.02 -14.00
C LEU A 82 -1.38 -4.94 -14.38
N ILE A 83 -0.55 -4.49 -13.44
CA ILE A 83 0.40 -3.41 -13.69
C ILE A 83 1.72 -3.89 -14.27
N GLY A 84 2.04 -5.18 -14.09
CA GLY A 84 3.28 -5.76 -14.63
C GLY A 84 4.55 -5.21 -13.99
N GLU A 85 4.44 -4.40 -12.96
CA GLU A 85 5.57 -3.84 -12.24
C GLU A 85 5.52 -4.21 -10.77
N ARG A 86 6.70 -4.24 -10.17
CA ARG A 86 6.86 -4.59 -8.77
C ARG A 86 6.42 -3.45 -7.86
N THR A 87 5.73 -3.79 -6.78
CA THR A 87 5.40 -2.85 -5.72
C THR A 87 6.54 -2.83 -4.70
N PHE A 88 6.95 -1.65 -4.28
CA PHE A 88 8.02 -1.49 -3.31
C PHE A 88 7.46 -1.02 -1.97
N TYR A 89 8.00 -1.57 -0.89
CA TYR A 89 7.58 -1.27 0.48
C TYR A 89 8.77 -0.82 1.30
N ASP A 90 8.62 0.28 2.04
CA ASP A 90 9.60 0.73 3.00
C ASP A 90 8.89 1.06 4.31
N VAL A 91 9.48 0.65 5.43
CA VAL A 91 8.95 0.92 6.76
C VAL A 91 9.88 1.89 7.47
N PHE A 92 9.32 2.98 7.93
CA PHE A 92 10.07 4.03 8.62
C PHE A 92 9.55 4.19 10.05
N GLU A 93 10.45 4.45 10.96
CA GLU A 93 10.08 4.80 12.33
C GLU A 93 10.55 6.21 12.65
N PRO A 94 9.87 6.91 13.58
CA PRO A 94 10.31 8.23 13.96
C PRO A 94 11.70 8.21 14.55
N VAL A 95 12.52 9.20 14.16
CA VAL A 95 13.84 9.35 14.75
C VAL A 95 13.69 10.14 16.04
N SER A 96 14.28 9.64 17.12
CA SER A 96 14.27 10.31 18.40
C SER A 96 14.98 11.65 18.32
N ARG A 97 14.42 12.64 18.99
CA ARG A 97 15.03 13.96 19.06
C ARG A 97 16.21 14.01 20.00
#